data_3d25a546417fdb8d7aa918d18601775d
#
_entry.id   3d25a546417fdb8d7aa918d18601775d
#
_cell.length_a   1.000
_cell.length_b   1.000
_cell.length_c   1.000
_cell.angle_alpha   90.00
_cell.angle_beta   90.00
_cell.angle_gamma   90.00
#
_symmetry.space_group_name_H-M   'P 1'
#
loop_
_entity.id
_entity.type
_entity.pdbx_description
1 polymer ?
#
loop_
_entity_poly.entity_id
_entity_poly.type
_entity_poly.pdbx_seq_one_letter_code
_entity_poly.pdbx_strand_id
1 'polypeptide(L)'
;LKIIGRLADLAYEQVGDELTQMTPVLTQAMHETKAEVSKQAIKTATKVCGVIDNNDIRPFIPDLVGCMARPDSVPACIKKLSSITFVAEVTGPALAVMVPLLSRALNERSQTVQRQSVIIVDNLCKLVRDPHTAALYLPGLLPSVERIEEGASFPEVREHAKSAVHTLRTAFAAADASKQDPQGTDPLARLAEARSKALQRLADAVQPRVPTGVVFSALGDAFTRTGLEYVSRVVVRLADKRIVQAEPWNDVYVLPYLRRVCETTEGAQNATNLLREEYEKLDFERFGKPEDDGSELDGEKLCDTIFSLAYGGLLLLNHTRLRLYRGRRYGIVAANGSGKSTLLKAMRDGKVEGYPEQDKVRTVMVEHSLQGEDGSKPILDFVVSDPKLAGKNRDEVAEALHSVGFDEERQQTP
;
A
#
# COMPACT_ATOMS: atom_id res chain seq x y z
N LEU A 1 -3.18 23.61 -9.30
CA LEU A 1 -2.78 22.35 -9.94
C LEU A 1 -1.25 22.21 -10.06
N LYS A 2 -0.52 23.17 -10.64
CA LYS A 2 0.95 23.10 -10.76
C LYS A 2 1.66 23.03 -9.41
N ILE A 3 1.19 23.79 -8.42
CA ILE A 3 1.73 23.78 -7.04
C ILE A 3 1.53 22.40 -6.40
N ILE A 4 0.33 21.82 -6.52
CA ILE A 4 0.02 20.48 -6.02
C ILE A 4 0.96 19.43 -6.66
N GLY A 5 1.17 19.51 -7.99
CA GLY A 5 2.11 18.61 -8.65
C GLY A 5 3.56 18.77 -8.20
N ARG A 6 3.98 19.99 -7.79
CA ARG A 6 5.31 20.20 -7.17
C ARG A 6 5.39 19.68 -5.75
N LEU A 7 4.31 19.79 -4.98
CA LEU A 7 4.25 19.21 -3.64
C LEU A 7 4.38 17.68 -3.68
N ALA A 8 3.77 17.02 -4.68
CA ALA A 8 3.93 15.58 -4.86
C ALA A 8 5.40 15.17 -5.13
N ASP A 9 6.19 16.03 -5.80
CA ASP A 9 7.62 15.78 -6.04
C ASP A 9 8.49 16.03 -4.79
N LEU A 10 8.08 16.94 -3.89
CA LEU A 10 8.90 17.43 -2.76
C LEU A 10 8.48 16.86 -1.41
N ALA A 11 7.21 16.49 -1.25
CA ALA A 11 6.59 16.06 0.00
C ALA A 11 5.63 14.89 -0.28
N TYR A 12 6.15 13.84 -0.92
CA TYR A 12 5.36 12.73 -1.46
C TYR A 12 4.55 12.01 -0.38
N GLU A 13 5.11 11.80 0.81
CA GLU A 13 4.42 11.13 1.92
C GLU A 13 3.23 11.96 2.43
N GLN A 14 3.45 13.27 2.63
CA GLN A 14 2.39 14.17 3.08
C GLN A 14 1.27 14.30 2.05
N VAL A 15 1.61 14.31 0.76
CA VAL A 15 0.63 14.30 -0.33
C VAL A 15 -0.13 12.98 -0.37
N GLY A 16 0.53 11.84 -0.14
CA GLY A 16 -0.11 10.54 -0.01
C GLY A 16 -1.20 10.53 1.06
N ASP A 17 -0.93 11.16 2.18
CA ASP A 17 -1.84 11.27 3.30
C ASP A 17 -3.11 12.09 3.01
N GLU A 18 -3.00 13.10 2.15
CA GLU A 18 -4.13 13.96 1.77
C GLU A 18 -4.81 13.53 0.45
N LEU A 19 -4.42 12.40 -0.13
CA LEU A 19 -4.92 11.89 -1.41
C LEU A 19 -6.44 11.75 -1.43
N THR A 20 -7.03 11.34 -0.32
CA THR A 20 -8.49 11.20 -0.16
C THR A 20 -9.22 12.50 -0.44
N GLN A 21 -8.68 13.63 -0.01
CA GLN A 21 -9.28 14.94 -0.23
C GLN A 21 -8.94 15.50 -1.61
N MET A 22 -7.76 15.18 -2.12
CA MET A 22 -7.27 15.67 -3.42
C MET A 22 -7.92 14.97 -4.61
N THR A 23 -8.17 13.66 -4.52
CA THR A 23 -8.69 12.85 -5.62
C THR A 23 -10.02 13.36 -6.19
N PRO A 24 -11.05 13.67 -5.39
CA PRO A 24 -12.32 14.21 -5.91
C PRO A 24 -12.14 15.54 -6.64
N VAL A 25 -11.34 16.44 -6.06
CA VAL A 25 -11.11 17.80 -6.62
C VAL A 25 -10.33 17.70 -7.94
N LEU A 26 -9.32 16.82 -8.01
CA LEU A 26 -8.57 16.59 -9.25
C LEU A 26 -9.45 15.95 -10.33
N THR A 27 -10.31 15.00 -9.95
CA THR A 27 -11.28 14.39 -10.87
C THR A 27 -12.22 15.44 -11.44
N GLN A 28 -12.77 16.33 -10.61
CA GLN A 28 -13.61 17.42 -11.07
C GLN A 28 -12.85 18.34 -12.05
N ALA A 29 -11.60 18.70 -11.72
CA ALA A 29 -10.78 19.54 -12.58
C ALA A 29 -10.40 18.88 -13.92
N MET A 30 -10.41 17.56 -14.03
CA MET A 30 -10.20 16.86 -15.30
C MET A 30 -11.36 17.04 -16.29
N HIS A 31 -12.57 17.30 -15.76
CA HIS A 31 -13.79 17.50 -16.56
C HIS A 31 -14.10 18.96 -16.83
N GLU A 32 -13.18 19.88 -16.50
CA GLU A 32 -13.33 21.30 -16.81
C GLU A 32 -13.37 21.56 -18.31
N THR A 33 -14.17 22.56 -18.72
CA THR A 33 -14.38 22.94 -20.12
C THR A 33 -13.10 23.48 -20.79
N LYS A 34 -12.20 24.09 -20.01
CA LYS A 34 -10.92 24.60 -20.49
C LYS A 34 -9.92 23.47 -20.65
N ALA A 35 -9.57 23.14 -21.90
CA ALA A 35 -8.66 22.04 -22.24
C ALA A 35 -7.30 22.12 -21.52
N GLU A 36 -6.76 23.31 -21.26
CA GLU A 36 -5.51 23.49 -20.52
C GLU A 36 -5.64 23.08 -19.04
N VAL A 37 -6.79 23.38 -18.43
CA VAL A 37 -7.07 22.99 -17.04
C VAL A 37 -7.21 21.48 -16.95
N SER A 38 -7.98 20.86 -17.85
CA SER A 38 -8.17 19.41 -17.93
C SER A 38 -6.84 18.68 -18.11
N LYS A 39 -6.02 19.09 -19.08
CA LYS A 39 -4.67 18.51 -19.33
C LYS A 39 -3.76 18.66 -18.10
N GLN A 40 -3.76 19.84 -17.48
CA GLN A 40 -2.95 20.07 -16.27
C GLN A 40 -3.46 19.25 -15.08
N ALA A 41 -4.77 19.04 -14.95
CA ALA A 41 -5.37 18.21 -13.90
C ALA A 41 -4.95 16.75 -14.06
N ILE A 42 -4.99 16.19 -15.27
CA ILE A 42 -4.52 14.83 -15.56
C ILE A 42 -3.04 14.67 -15.20
N LYS A 43 -2.20 15.61 -15.65
CA LYS A 43 -0.76 15.59 -15.33
C LYS A 43 -0.50 15.68 -13.82
N THR A 44 -1.25 16.52 -13.12
CA THR A 44 -1.15 16.67 -11.66
C THR A 44 -1.62 15.41 -10.95
N ALA A 45 -2.74 14.83 -11.36
CA ALA A 45 -3.28 13.59 -10.78
C ALA A 45 -2.32 12.41 -10.97
N THR A 46 -1.67 12.28 -12.13
CA THR A 46 -0.67 11.22 -12.34
C THR A 46 0.49 11.35 -11.35
N LYS A 47 0.96 12.57 -11.06
CA LYS A 47 2.00 12.79 -10.05
C LYS A 47 1.51 12.52 -8.62
N VAL A 48 0.34 13.04 -8.29
CA VAL A 48 -0.27 12.91 -6.96
C VAL A 48 -0.63 11.46 -6.65
N CYS A 49 -1.20 10.72 -7.59
CA CYS A 49 -1.45 9.30 -7.43
C CYS A 49 -0.14 8.47 -7.47
N GLY A 50 0.91 8.99 -8.13
CA GLY A 50 2.23 8.36 -8.19
C GLY A 50 2.94 8.23 -6.84
N VAL A 51 2.48 8.97 -5.82
CA VAL A 51 3.01 8.86 -4.45
C VAL A 51 2.44 7.66 -3.67
N ILE A 52 1.46 6.94 -4.23
CA ILE A 52 0.90 5.76 -3.58
C ILE A 52 2.00 4.70 -3.43
N ASP A 53 2.32 4.39 -2.19
CA ASP A 53 3.28 3.35 -1.85
C ASP A 53 2.58 1.99 -1.76
N ASN A 54 2.24 1.46 -2.93
CA ASN A 54 1.69 0.13 -3.10
C ASN A 54 2.20 -0.46 -4.41
N ASN A 55 3.09 -1.44 -4.31
CA ASN A 55 3.77 -2.04 -5.46
C ASN A 55 2.83 -2.74 -6.45
N ASP A 56 1.64 -3.19 -6.00
CA ASP A 56 0.66 -3.85 -6.86
C ASP A 56 -0.11 -2.83 -7.73
N ILE A 57 -0.36 -1.64 -7.19
CA ILE A 57 -1.19 -0.60 -7.82
C ILE A 57 -0.32 0.39 -8.62
N ARG A 58 0.90 0.66 -8.17
CA ARG A 58 1.80 1.66 -8.78
C ARG A 58 1.95 1.54 -10.31
N PRO A 59 2.12 0.34 -10.91
CA PRO A 59 2.22 0.21 -12.37
C PRO A 59 0.96 0.64 -13.13
N PHE A 60 -0.19 0.63 -12.46
CA PHE A 60 -1.51 0.91 -13.06
C PHE A 60 -2.01 2.33 -12.81
N ILE A 61 -1.25 3.15 -12.11
CA ILE A 61 -1.62 4.55 -11.83
C ILE A 61 -1.97 5.33 -13.11
N PRO A 62 -1.24 5.22 -14.23
CA PRO A 62 -1.62 5.89 -15.47
C PRO A 62 -2.99 5.43 -16.00
N ASP A 63 -3.29 4.13 -15.92
CA ASP A 63 -4.59 3.58 -16.33
C ASP A 63 -5.71 4.05 -15.38
N LEU A 64 -5.47 4.08 -14.07
CA LEU A 64 -6.42 4.57 -13.06
C LEU A 64 -6.75 6.05 -13.28
N VAL A 65 -5.76 6.88 -13.46
CA VAL A 65 -5.94 8.31 -13.78
C VAL A 65 -6.65 8.48 -15.15
N GLY A 66 -6.32 7.62 -16.11
CA GLY A 66 -7.02 7.55 -17.39
C GLY A 66 -8.50 7.28 -17.25
N CYS A 67 -8.90 6.38 -16.34
CA CYS A 67 -10.30 6.07 -16.03
C CYS A 67 -11.02 7.21 -15.30
N MET A 68 -10.32 7.98 -14.48
CA MET A 68 -10.88 9.18 -13.85
C MET A 68 -11.23 10.24 -14.89
N ALA A 69 -10.36 10.41 -15.89
CA ALA A 69 -10.56 11.37 -16.98
C ALA A 69 -11.54 10.87 -18.06
N ARG A 70 -11.58 9.57 -18.33
CA ARG A 70 -12.38 8.93 -19.37
C ARG A 70 -13.04 7.66 -18.85
N PRO A 71 -14.28 7.75 -18.40
CA PRO A 71 -15.04 6.62 -17.83
C PRO A 71 -15.13 5.39 -18.73
N ASP A 72 -15.15 5.58 -20.04
CA ASP A 72 -15.28 4.47 -21.02
C ASP A 72 -14.08 3.51 -21.01
N SER A 73 -12.96 3.91 -20.42
CA SER A 73 -11.77 3.06 -20.26
C SER A 73 -11.83 2.12 -19.05
N VAL A 74 -12.85 2.23 -18.20
CA VAL A 74 -13.00 1.41 -16.97
C VAL A 74 -12.97 -0.10 -17.25
N PRO A 75 -13.70 -0.68 -18.24
CA PRO A 75 -13.65 -2.11 -18.50
C PRO A 75 -12.25 -2.64 -18.83
N ALA A 76 -11.50 -1.88 -19.62
CA ALA A 76 -10.11 -2.25 -19.98
C ALA A 76 -9.18 -2.21 -18.78
N CYS A 77 -9.33 -1.23 -17.90
CA CYS A 77 -8.56 -1.11 -16.66
C CYS A 77 -8.88 -2.26 -15.69
N ILE A 78 -10.16 -2.58 -15.48
CA ILE A 78 -10.59 -3.69 -14.63
C ILE A 78 -10.02 -5.02 -15.13
N LYS A 79 -10.01 -5.26 -16.44
CA LYS A 79 -9.42 -6.47 -17.03
C LYS A 79 -7.94 -6.60 -16.70
N LYS A 80 -7.17 -5.49 -16.75
CA LYS A 80 -5.75 -5.47 -16.35
C LYS A 80 -5.60 -5.75 -14.85
N LEU A 81 -6.38 -5.07 -14.01
CA LEU A 81 -6.33 -5.21 -12.56
C LEU A 81 -6.73 -6.62 -12.09
N SER A 82 -7.65 -7.28 -12.77
CA SER A 82 -8.09 -8.63 -12.41
C SER A 82 -7.02 -9.72 -12.60
N SER A 83 -5.97 -9.43 -13.35
CA SER A 83 -4.82 -10.34 -13.54
C SER A 83 -3.71 -10.17 -12.52
N ILE A 84 -3.84 -9.21 -11.60
CA ILE A 84 -2.82 -8.91 -10.60
C ILE A 84 -2.95 -9.85 -9.40
N THR A 85 -1.80 -10.28 -8.87
CA THR A 85 -1.70 -10.86 -7.54
C THR A 85 -1.50 -9.72 -6.55
N PHE A 86 -2.48 -9.47 -5.71
CA PHE A 86 -2.38 -8.47 -4.66
C PHE A 86 -1.62 -9.04 -3.46
N VAL A 87 -0.57 -8.36 -3.04
CA VAL A 87 0.32 -8.77 -1.94
C VAL A 87 0.50 -7.65 -0.92
N ALA A 88 0.61 -6.42 -1.40
CA ALA A 88 0.84 -5.26 -0.56
C ALA A 88 -0.40 -4.90 0.27
N GLU A 89 -0.18 -4.45 1.50
CA GLU A 89 -1.25 -3.89 2.33
C GLU A 89 -1.96 -2.75 1.60
N VAL A 90 -3.29 -2.75 1.68
CA VAL A 90 -4.11 -1.73 1.04
C VAL A 90 -4.40 -0.62 2.05
N THR A 91 -3.81 0.53 1.80
CA THR A 91 -3.92 1.73 2.65
C THR A 91 -5.00 2.69 2.15
N GLY A 92 -5.36 3.67 2.97
CA GLY A 92 -6.33 4.72 2.63
C GLY A 92 -6.03 5.42 1.30
N PRO A 93 -4.79 5.87 1.02
CA PRO A 93 -4.41 6.45 -0.27
C PRO A 93 -4.72 5.57 -1.48
N ALA A 94 -4.47 4.26 -1.38
CA ALA A 94 -4.79 3.31 -2.44
C ALA A 94 -6.31 3.18 -2.65
N LEU A 95 -7.08 3.08 -1.57
CA LEU A 95 -8.54 3.02 -1.61
C LEU A 95 -9.17 4.31 -2.15
N ALA A 96 -8.61 5.48 -1.84
CA ALA A 96 -9.09 6.77 -2.35
C ALA A 96 -9.14 6.83 -3.89
N VAL A 97 -8.27 6.08 -4.56
CA VAL A 97 -8.22 6.00 -6.04
C VAL A 97 -9.00 4.79 -6.56
N MET A 98 -8.91 3.65 -5.86
CA MET A 98 -9.52 2.40 -6.31
C MET A 98 -11.04 2.35 -6.12
N VAL A 99 -11.57 2.86 -4.99
CA VAL A 99 -12.99 2.76 -4.67
C VAL A 99 -13.89 3.46 -5.68
N PRO A 100 -13.62 4.68 -6.17
CA PRO A 100 -14.41 5.32 -7.21
C PRO A 100 -14.43 4.53 -8.52
N LEU A 101 -13.30 3.93 -8.92
CA LEU A 101 -13.20 3.08 -10.10
C LEU A 101 -14.05 1.82 -9.93
N LEU A 102 -13.91 1.12 -8.82
CA LEU A 102 -14.61 -0.13 -8.52
C LEU A 102 -16.13 0.11 -8.40
N SER A 103 -16.54 1.19 -7.73
CA SER A 103 -17.94 1.58 -7.64
C SER A 103 -18.57 1.76 -9.02
N ARG A 104 -17.85 2.37 -9.95
CA ARG A 104 -18.32 2.52 -11.33
C ARG A 104 -18.35 1.18 -12.06
N ALA A 105 -17.30 0.38 -11.95
CA ALA A 105 -17.18 -0.91 -12.62
C ALA A 105 -18.23 -1.94 -12.16
N LEU A 106 -18.61 -1.93 -10.89
CA LEU A 106 -19.69 -2.75 -10.33
C LEU A 106 -21.07 -2.37 -10.90
N ASN A 107 -21.21 -1.14 -11.43
CA ASN A 107 -22.43 -0.65 -12.06
C ASN A 107 -22.44 -0.82 -13.59
N GLU A 108 -21.36 -1.38 -14.18
CA GLU A 108 -21.31 -1.68 -15.61
C GLU A 108 -22.31 -2.78 -16.00
N ARG A 109 -22.77 -2.75 -17.27
CA ARG A 109 -23.71 -3.76 -17.79
C ARG A 109 -23.06 -5.12 -18.06
N SER A 110 -21.75 -5.12 -18.29
CA SER A 110 -20.98 -6.34 -18.61
C SER A 110 -20.78 -7.21 -17.37
N GLN A 111 -21.35 -8.40 -17.38
CA GLN A 111 -21.19 -9.36 -16.28
C GLN A 111 -19.75 -9.81 -16.09
N THR A 112 -18.94 -9.84 -17.15
CA THR A 112 -17.51 -10.12 -17.06
C THR A 112 -16.79 -9.03 -16.24
N VAL A 113 -17.12 -7.75 -16.49
CA VAL A 113 -16.56 -6.62 -15.73
C VAL A 113 -17.04 -6.67 -14.29
N GLN A 114 -18.33 -6.94 -14.04
CA GLN A 114 -18.87 -7.09 -12.69
C GLN A 114 -18.15 -8.19 -11.92
N ARG A 115 -18.01 -9.39 -12.51
CA ARG A 115 -17.28 -10.52 -11.91
C ARG A 115 -15.85 -10.14 -11.52
N GLN A 116 -15.11 -9.56 -12.47
CA GLN A 116 -13.73 -9.13 -12.22
C GLN A 116 -13.67 -8.07 -11.11
N SER A 117 -14.59 -7.11 -11.11
CA SER A 117 -14.64 -6.06 -10.09
C SER A 117 -14.96 -6.61 -8.71
N VAL A 118 -15.88 -7.56 -8.60
CA VAL A 118 -16.21 -8.24 -7.33
C VAL A 118 -15.00 -8.98 -6.77
N ILE A 119 -14.23 -9.69 -7.61
CA ILE A 119 -13.01 -10.39 -7.20
C ILE A 119 -11.95 -9.37 -6.70
N ILE A 120 -11.79 -8.25 -7.39
CA ILE A 120 -10.85 -7.20 -6.97
C ILE A 120 -11.29 -6.61 -5.62
N VAL A 121 -12.59 -6.33 -5.43
CA VAL A 121 -13.12 -5.83 -4.16
C VAL A 121 -12.85 -6.82 -3.03
N ASP A 122 -13.12 -8.09 -3.23
CA ASP A 122 -12.90 -9.15 -2.23
C ASP A 122 -11.41 -9.24 -1.84
N ASN A 123 -10.50 -9.19 -2.83
CA ASN A 123 -9.05 -9.19 -2.59
C ASN A 123 -8.59 -7.95 -1.82
N LEU A 124 -9.02 -6.75 -2.25
CA LEU A 124 -8.62 -5.51 -1.59
C LEU A 124 -9.12 -5.45 -0.15
N CYS A 125 -10.38 -5.84 0.09
CA CYS A 125 -10.95 -5.83 1.44
C CYS A 125 -10.19 -6.75 2.41
N LYS A 126 -9.69 -7.89 1.95
CA LYS A 126 -8.88 -8.82 2.73
C LYS A 126 -7.50 -8.26 3.11
N LEU A 127 -7.00 -7.30 2.34
CA LEU A 127 -5.69 -6.68 2.54
C LEU A 127 -5.76 -5.32 3.28
N VAL A 128 -6.97 -4.83 3.58
CA VAL A 128 -7.16 -3.66 4.43
C VAL A 128 -7.05 -4.11 5.89
N ARG A 129 -5.96 -3.75 6.55
CA ARG A 129 -5.71 -4.14 7.95
C ARG A 129 -6.36 -3.20 8.96
N ASP A 130 -6.38 -1.91 8.62
CA ASP A 130 -6.92 -0.89 9.52
C ASP A 130 -8.45 -0.84 9.45
N PRO A 131 -9.17 -1.18 10.54
CA PRO A 131 -10.62 -1.13 10.58
C PRO A 131 -11.21 0.26 10.32
N HIS A 132 -10.49 1.34 10.66
CA HIS A 132 -10.94 2.71 10.39
C HIS A 132 -10.89 3.02 8.91
N THR A 133 -9.83 2.62 8.23
CA THR A 133 -9.73 2.72 6.77
C THR A 133 -10.83 1.92 6.09
N ALA A 134 -11.10 0.70 6.55
CA ALA A 134 -12.22 -0.10 6.04
C ALA A 134 -13.56 0.62 6.21
N ALA A 135 -13.85 1.15 7.40
CA ALA A 135 -15.10 1.86 7.70
C ALA A 135 -15.28 3.14 6.89
N LEU A 136 -14.19 3.79 6.49
CA LEU A 136 -14.25 5.05 5.74
C LEU A 136 -14.53 4.84 4.25
N TYR A 137 -13.92 3.82 3.63
CA TYR A 137 -13.92 3.67 2.18
C TYR A 137 -14.86 2.60 1.65
N LEU A 138 -15.01 1.50 2.37
CA LEU A 138 -15.70 0.31 1.85
C LEU A 138 -17.24 0.36 1.88
N PRO A 139 -17.91 1.15 2.75
CA PRO A 139 -19.39 1.18 2.79
C PRO A 139 -20.02 1.53 1.44
N GLY A 140 -19.36 2.37 0.63
CA GLY A 140 -19.83 2.77 -0.69
C GLY A 140 -19.87 1.63 -1.71
N LEU A 141 -19.16 0.54 -1.49
CA LEU A 141 -19.13 -0.63 -2.39
C LEU A 141 -20.20 -1.67 -2.08
N LEU A 142 -20.58 -1.81 -0.81
CA LEU A 142 -21.47 -2.86 -0.34
C LEU A 142 -22.81 -2.92 -1.09
N PRO A 143 -23.57 -1.83 -1.31
CA PRO A 143 -24.86 -1.90 -2.00
C PRO A 143 -24.74 -2.39 -3.44
N SER A 144 -23.63 -2.08 -4.12
CA SER A 144 -23.40 -2.51 -5.49
C SER A 144 -23.04 -3.99 -5.58
N VAL A 145 -22.30 -4.51 -4.60
CA VAL A 145 -21.95 -5.94 -4.53
C VAL A 145 -23.15 -6.77 -4.14
N GLU A 146 -23.98 -6.35 -3.18
CA GLU A 146 -25.24 -6.99 -2.78
C GLU A 146 -26.21 -7.09 -3.95
N ARG A 147 -26.36 -6.04 -4.73
CA ARG A 147 -27.19 -6.07 -5.94
C ARG A 147 -26.69 -7.09 -6.97
N ILE A 148 -25.39 -7.30 -7.10
CA ILE A 148 -24.79 -8.32 -7.97
C ILE A 148 -25.03 -9.71 -7.39
N GLU A 149 -24.94 -9.91 -6.09
CA GLU A 149 -25.25 -11.16 -5.40
C GLU A 149 -26.71 -11.61 -5.70
N GLU A 150 -27.64 -10.68 -5.62
CA GLU A 150 -29.06 -10.96 -5.82
C GLU A 150 -29.45 -11.11 -7.31
N GLY A 151 -28.88 -10.28 -8.18
CA GLY A 151 -29.37 -10.08 -9.54
C GLY A 151 -28.51 -10.63 -10.68
N ALA A 152 -27.29 -11.11 -10.43
CA ALA A 152 -26.44 -11.61 -11.49
C ALA A 152 -27.00 -12.90 -12.14
N SER A 153 -27.00 -12.96 -13.48
CA SER A 153 -27.54 -14.11 -14.22
C SER A 153 -26.69 -15.37 -14.04
N PHE A 154 -25.37 -15.24 -13.91
CA PHE A 154 -24.46 -16.38 -13.78
C PHE A 154 -24.24 -16.76 -12.30
N PRO A 155 -24.44 -18.05 -11.93
CA PRO A 155 -24.24 -18.53 -10.56
C PRO A 155 -22.84 -18.23 -10.01
N GLU A 156 -21.81 -18.37 -10.84
CA GLU A 156 -20.42 -18.10 -10.48
C GLU A 156 -20.22 -16.64 -10.02
N VAL A 157 -20.85 -15.69 -10.70
CA VAL A 157 -20.79 -14.27 -10.34
C VAL A 157 -21.46 -14.01 -9.00
N ARG A 158 -22.60 -14.66 -8.74
CA ARG A 158 -23.30 -14.58 -7.45
C ARG A 158 -22.46 -15.15 -6.29
N GLU A 159 -21.77 -16.29 -6.53
CA GLU A 159 -20.89 -16.89 -5.54
C GLU A 159 -19.72 -15.96 -5.15
N HIS A 160 -19.07 -15.36 -6.15
CA HIS A 160 -18.02 -14.37 -5.88
C HIS A 160 -18.56 -13.14 -5.15
N ALA A 161 -19.76 -12.65 -5.53
CA ALA A 161 -20.41 -11.53 -4.87
C ALA A 161 -20.75 -11.86 -3.40
N LYS A 162 -21.27 -13.06 -3.15
CA LYS A 162 -21.53 -13.55 -1.78
C LYS A 162 -20.26 -13.58 -0.92
N SER A 163 -19.14 -14.06 -1.47
CA SER A 163 -17.83 -14.02 -0.79
C SER A 163 -17.42 -12.57 -0.45
N ALA A 164 -17.53 -11.67 -1.44
CA ALA A 164 -17.16 -10.26 -1.25
C ALA A 164 -18.08 -9.55 -0.23
N VAL A 165 -19.40 -9.81 -0.25
CA VAL A 165 -20.34 -9.29 0.77
C VAL A 165 -19.95 -9.79 2.16
N HIS A 166 -19.63 -11.08 2.29
CA HIS A 166 -19.17 -11.64 3.57
C HIS A 166 -17.89 -10.95 4.05
N THR A 167 -16.91 -10.77 3.19
CA THR A 167 -15.65 -10.10 3.50
C THR A 167 -15.87 -8.64 3.91
N LEU A 168 -16.71 -7.90 3.17
CA LEU A 168 -17.08 -6.52 3.51
C LEU A 168 -17.76 -6.44 4.87
N ARG A 169 -18.76 -7.28 5.13
CA ARG A 169 -19.47 -7.31 6.42
C ARG A 169 -18.55 -7.70 7.56
N THR A 170 -17.60 -8.61 7.35
CA THR A 170 -16.59 -8.98 8.36
C THR A 170 -15.67 -7.80 8.67
N ALA A 171 -15.22 -7.07 7.64
CA ALA A 171 -14.42 -5.86 7.82
C ALA A 171 -15.19 -4.78 8.60
N PHE A 172 -16.52 -4.63 8.35
CA PHE A 172 -17.36 -3.71 9.12
C PHE A 172 -17.59 -4.18 10.56
N ALA A 173 -17.81 -5.47 10.78
CA ALA A 173 -17.95 -6.03 12.12
C ALA A 173 -16.66 -5.84 12.94
N ALA A 174 -15.49 -5.98 12.33
CA ALA A 174 -14.21 -5.67 12.96
C ALA A 174 -14.06 -4.17 13.27
N ALA A 175 -14.52 -3.29 12.37
CA ALA A 175 -14.58 -1.86 12.60
C ALA A 175 -15.60 -1.51 13.73
N ASP A 176 -16.74 -2.19 13.77
CA ASP A 176 -17.75 -2.00 14.82
C ASP A 176 -17.29 -2.60 16.16
N ALA A 177 -16.59 -3.73 16.16
CA ALA A 177 -15.98 -4.30 17.36
C ALA A 177 -14.88 -3.38 17.92
N SER A 178 -14.14 -2.71 17.08
CA SER A 178 -13.19 -1.66 17.50
C SER A 178 -13.90 -0.42 18.07
N LYS A 179 -15.20 -0.21 17.76
CA LYS A 179 -16.08 0.78 18.39
C LYS A 179 -16.63 0.34 19.74
N GLN A 180 -16.65 -0.96 20.04
CA GLN A 180 -17.14 -1.53 21.31
C GLN A 180 -16.14 -1.44 22.47
N ASP A 181 -15.20 -0.51 22.42
CA ASP A 181 -14.62 0.06 23.63
C ASP A 181 -15.76 0.67 24.49
N PRO A 182 -15.75 0.52 25.84
CA PRO A 182 -16.90 0.81 26.69
C PRO A 182 -17.53 2.20 26.61
N GLN A 183 -17.04 3.06 25.74
CA GLN A 183 -17.49 4.44 25.61
C GLN A 183 -18.36 4.79 24.39
N GLY A 184 -18.65 3.83 23.50
CA GLY A 184 -19.67 4.00 22.43
C GLY A 184 -19.53 5.22 21.49
N THR A 185 -18.33 5.79 21.38
CA THR A 185 -18.09 7.03 20.63
C THR A 185 -17.91 6.79 19.13
N ASP A 186 -18.52 7.64 18.30
CA ASP A 186 -18.36 7.69 16.85
C ASP A 186 -16.86 7.71 16.44
N PRO A 187 -16.42 6.94 15.43
CA PRO A 187 -15.04 6.93 14.93
C PRO A 187 -14.49 8.32 14.57
N LEU A 188 -15.34 9.19 14.01
CA LEU A 188 -14.96 10.58 13.72
C LEU A 188 -14.75 11.40 14.99
N ALA A 189 -15.58 11.17 16.01
CA ALA A 189 -15.42 11.80 17.31
C ALA A 189 -14.15 11.31 18.01
N ARG A 190 -13.83 10.03 17.96
CA ARG A 190 -12.57 9.46 18.48
C ARG A 190 -11.34 10.05 17.78
N LEU A 191 -11.39 10.17 16.46
CA LEU A 191 -10.30 10.78 15.70
C LEU A 191 -10.14 12.25 16.07
N ALA A 192 -11.25 12.99 16.25
CA ALA A 192 -11.22 14.38 16.68
C ALA A 192 -10.65 14.51 18.10
N GLU A 193 -11.05 13.62 19.02
CA GLU A 193 -10.52 13.58 20.38
C GLU A 193 -9.02 13.21 20.40
N ALA A 194 -8.60 12.20 19.63
CA ALA A 194 -7.20 11.83 19.52
C ALA A 194 -6.34 12.99 18.99
N ARG A 195 -6.85 13.72 17.98
CA ARG A 195 -6.20 14.92 17.44
C ARG A 195 -6.13 16.04 18.46
N SER A 196 -7.20 16.27 19.23
CA SER A 196 -7.22 17.26 20.30
C SER A 196 -6.21 16.93 21.40
N LYS A 197 -6.14 15.67 21.84
CA LYS A 197 -5.15 15.20 22.81
C LYS A 197 -3.72 15.32 22.27
N ALA A 198 -3.50 14.97 21.00
CA ALA A 198 -2.20 15.13 20.34
C ALA A 198 -1.79 16.61 20.26
N LEU A 199 -2.73 17.51 19.93
CA LEU A 199 -2.47 18.94 19.90
C LEU A 199 -2.13 19.47 21.30
N GLN A 200 -2.82 19.01 22.36
CA GLN A 200 -2.51 19.39 23.73
C GLN A 200 -1.10 18.93 24.14
N ARG A 201 -0.75 17.66 23.90
CA ARG A 201 0.60 17.14 24.17
C ARG A 201 1.69 17.90 23.41
N LEU A 202 1.41 18.21 22.15
CA LEU A 202 2.27 19.03 21.33
C LEU A 202 2.44 20.43 21.91
N ALA A 203 1.35 21.04 22.39
CA ALA A 203 1.36 22.32 23.07
C ALA A 203 2.24 22.28 24.33
N ASP A 204 2.04 21.27 25.18
CA ASP A 204 2.80 21.10 26.42
C ASP A 204 4.29 20.87 26.16
N ALA A 205 4.64 20.16 25.11
CA ALA A 205 6.03 19.94 24.71
C ALA A 205 6.70 21.18 24.11
N VAL A 206 5.95 22.02 23.38
CA VAL A 206 6.48 23.17 22.65
C VAL A 206 6.49 24.44 23.52
N GLN A 207 5.46 24.66 24.38
CA GLN A 207 5.29 25.87 25.16
C GLN A 207 6.54 26.33 25.94
N PRO A 208 7.29 25.45 26.62
CA PRO A 208 8.52 25.86 27.33
C PRO A 208 9.67 26.28 26.40
N ARG A 209 9.52 26.10 25.08
CA ARG A 209 10.57 26.25 24.06
C ARG A 209 10.25 27.33 23.03
N VAL A 210 9.12 28.02 23.18
CA VAL A 210 8.78 29.21 22.40
C VAL A 210 9.28 30.48 23.10
N PRO A 211 9.45 31.60 22.37
CA PRO A 211 9.89 32.85 22.95
C PRO A 211 9.00 33.31 24.11
N THR A 212 9.61 33.93 25.11
CA THR A 212 8.93 34.42 26.31
C THR A 212 7.80 35.41 25.92
N GLY A 213 6.58 35.15 26.37
CA GLY A 213 5.42 35.96 26.06
C GLY A 213 4.52 35.43 24.95
N VAL A 214 4.95 34.37 24.24
CA VAL A 214 4.08 33.67 23.28
C VAL A 214 3.29 32.60 24.04
N VAL A 215 1.96 32.79 24.12
CA VAL A 215 1.05 31.77 24.66
C VAL A 215 0.62 30.88 23.52
N PHE A 216 0.63 29.56 23.71
CA PHE A 216 0.30 28.60 22.65
C PHE A 216 -1.08 28.84 22.03
N SER A 217 -2.07 29.26 22.84
CA SER A 217 -3.41 29.67 22.37
C SER A 217 -3.40 30.97 21.59
N ALA A 218 -2.36 31.79 21.73
CA ALA A 218 -2.13 33.05 21.05
C ALA A 218 -1.00 32.99 20.06
N LEU A 219 -0.54 31.80 19.65
CA LEU A 219 0.43 31.61 18.58
C LEU A 219 -0.06 32.33 17.32
N GLY A 220 0.50 33.52 17.23
CA GLY A 220 -0.10 34.74 16.68
C GLY A 220 -0.25 34.80 15.19
N ASP A 221 0.09 33.76 14.41
CA ASP A 221 -0.29 33.74 13.02
C ASP A 221 -1.06 32.46 12.65
N ALA A 222 -1.99 32.62 11.75
CA ALA A 222 -2.81 31.52 11.22
C ALA A 222 -1.94 30.39 10.64
N PHE A 223 -0.73 30.71 10.17
CA PHE A 223 0.20 29.76 9.60
C PHE A 223 0.78 28.80 10.66
N THR A 224 1.27 29.34 11.78
CA THR A 224 1.82 28.54 12.89
C THR A 224 0.76 27.61 13.48
N ARG A 225 -0.44 28.15 13.72
CA ARG A 225 -1.58 27.37 14.22
C ARG A 225 -1.94 26.23 13.28
N THR A 226 -2.08 26.50 11.98
CA THR A 226 -2.38 25.50 10.97
C THR A 226 -1.26 24.44 10.89
N GLY A 227 0.00 24.87 11.04
CA GLY A 227 1.15 23.96 11.07
C GLY A 227 1.10 22.99 12.26
N LEU A 228 0.75 23.48 13.45
CA LEU A 228 0.63 22.65 14.66
C LEU A 228 -0.58 21.70 14.59
N GLU A 229 -1.71 22.18 14.06
CA GLU A 229 -2.87 21.33 13.79
C GLU A 229 -2.52 20.21 12.77
N TYR A 230 -1.70 20.52 11.79
CA TYR A 230 -1.18 19.51 10.85
C TYR A 230 -0.27 18.50 11.55
N VAL A 231 0.71 18.95 12.34
CA VAL A 231 1.61 18.08 13.09
C VAL A 231 0.83 17.16 14.04
N SER A 232 -0.21 17.68 14.70
CA SER A 232 -1.06 16.85 15.58
C SER A 232 -1.75 15.70 14.82
N ARG A 233 -2.21 15.95 13.60
CA ARG A 233 -2.78 14.90 12.71
C ARG A 233 -1.74 13.87 12.31
N VAL A 234 -0.53 14.33 12.00
CA VAL A 234 0.60 13.47 11.65
C VAL A 234 0.99 12.57 12.82
N VAL A 235 1.11 13.15 14.01
CA VAL A 235 1.45 12.39 15.23
C VAL A 235 0.42 11.31 15.55
N VAL A 236 -0.87 11.60 15.43
CA VAL A 236 -1.95 10.58 15.59
C VAL A 236 -1.75 9.45 14.58
N ARG A 237 -1.45 9.79 13.33
CA ARG A 237 -1.22 8.78 12.28
C ARG A 237 0.02 7.93 12.51
N LEU A 238 1.12 8.52 12.97
CA LEU A 238 2.32 7.78 13.36
C LEU A 238 2.01 6.79 14.49
N ALA A 239 1.20 7.22 15.47
CA ALA A 239 0.73 6.36 16.56
C ALA A 239 -0.15 5.21 16.05
N ASP A 240 -1.09 5.47 15.16
CA ASP A 240 -1.97 4.46 14.57
C ASP A 240 -1.19 3.42 13.75
N LYS A 241 -0.14 3.85 13.06
CA LYS A 241 0.78 2.98 12.32
C LYS A 241 1.87 2.34 13.19
N ARG A 242 1.89 2.63 14.50
CA ARG A 242 2.92 2.17 15.44
C ARG A 242 4.35 2.54 15.03
N ILE A 243 4.52 3.68 14.41
CA ILE A 243 5.82 4.20 13.99
C ILE A 243 6.41 5.01 15.15
N VAL A 244 7.24 4.38 15.97
CA VAL A 244 7.89 4.97 17.15
C VAL A 244 9.41 5.16 16.98
N GLN A 245 9.96 4.74 15.81
CA GLN A 245 11.38 4.91 15.48
C GLN A 245 11.74 6.40 15.35
N ALA A 246 12.98 6.74 15.73
CA ALA A 246 13.42 8.13 15.78
C ALA A 246 13.53 8.80 14.40
N GLU A 247 13.98 8.06 13.38
CA GLU A 247 14.24 8.58 12.02
C GLU A 247 13.00 9.23 11.38
N PRO A 248 11.82 8.57 11.29
CA PRO A 248 10.63 9.20 10.72
C PRO A 248 10.22 10.47 11.46
N TRP A 249 10.31 10.50 12.79
CA TRP A 249 9.95 11.66 13.60
C TRP A 249 10.91 12.84 13.41
N ASN A 250 12.20 12.56 13.28
CA ASN A 250 13.24 13.58 13.19
C ASN A 250 13.44 14.11 11.77
N ASP A 251 13.38 13.24 10.76
CA ASP A 251 13.80 13.63 9.42
C ASP A 251 12.62 14.06 8.54
N VAL A 252 11.42 13.49 8.77
CA VAL A 252 10.31 13.66 7.84
C VAL A 252 9.10 14.35 8.50
N TYR A 253 8.60 13.83 9.63
CA TYR A 253 7.21 14.10 10.02
C TYR A 253 7.02 15.18 11.08
N VAL A 254 7.90 15.31 12.08
CA VAL A 254 7.64 16.17 13.25
C VAL A 254 8.67 17.28 13.38
N LEU A 255 9.95 16.93 13.51
CA LEU A 255 11.02 17.90 13.76
C LEU A 255 11.12 19.02 12.70
N PRO A 256 10.97 18.77 11.37
CA PRO A 256 11.05 19.84 10.38
C PRO A 256 10.04 20.97 10.61
N TYR A 257 8.86 20.62 11.15
CA TYR A 257 7.81 21.59 11.47
C TYR A 257 8.08 22.28 12.80
N LEU A 258 8.50 21.55 13.84
CA LEU A 258 8.79 22.13 15.15
C LEU A 258 9.99 23.10 15.11
N ARG A 259 10.95 22.93 14.22
CA ARG A 259 12.03 23.89 13.97
C ARG A 259 11.54 25.27 13.52
N ARG A 260 10.32 25.39 13.03
CA ARG A 260 9.70 26.67 12.64
C ARG A 260 8.96 27.34 13.78
N VAL A 261 8.66 26.60 14.84
CA VAL A 261 7.87 27.04 15.98
C VAL A 261 8.75 27.32 17.19
N CYS A 262 9.71 26.45 17.45
CA CYS A 262 10.63 26.59 18.59
C CYS A 262 11.70 27.64 18.32
N GLU A 263 12.12 28.32 19.37
CA GLU A 263 13.17 29.35 19.33
C GLU A 263 14.52 28.81 18.88
N THR A 264 14.84 27.58 19.32
CA THR A 264 16.11 26.92 19.01
C THR A 264 15.90 25.55 18.37
N THR A 265 16.87 25.13 17.54
CA THR A 265 16.87 23.79 16.93
C THR A 265 16.94 22.69 18.00
N GLU A 266 17.70 22.92 19.06
CA GLU A 266 17.80 22.01 20.19
C GLU A 266 16.47 21.89 20.95
N GLY A 267 15.75 23.01 21.14
CA GLY A 267 14.42 23.01 21.73
C GLY A 267 13.41 22.20 20.90
N ALA A 268 13.47 22.34 19.57
CA ALA A 268 12.62 21.55 18.65
C ALA A 268 12.95 20.05 18.73
N GLN A 269 14.23 19.70 18.78
CA GLN A 269 14.67 18.31 18.93
C GLN A 269 14.20 17.69 20.24
N ASN A 270 14.35 18.43 21.35
CA ASN A 270 13.89 17.98 22.66
C ASN A 270 12.36 17.80 22.71
N ALA A 271 11.60 18.71 22.10
CA ALA A 271 10.15 18.57 22.00
C ALA A 271 9.74 17.33 21.18
N THR A 272 10.42 17.09 20.06
CA THR A 272 10.19 15.90 19.22
C THR A 272 10.47 14.62 19.99
N ASN A 273 11.60 14.53 20.69
CA ASN A 273 11.98 13.36 21.46
C ASN A 273 10.99 13.07 22.60
N LEU A 274 10.57 14.10 23.35
CA LEU A 274 9.58 13.96 24.43
C LEU A 274 8.24 13.43 23.91
N LEU A 275 7.75 13.97 22.79
CA LEU A 275 6.53 13.50 22.16
C LEU A 275 6.67 12.03 21.71
N ARG A 276 7.75 11.70 21.05
CA ARG A 276 8.02 10.33 20.58
C ARG A 276 8.04 9.34 21.76
N GLU A 277 8.78 9.66 22.83
CA GLU A 277 8.87 8.81 24.01
C GLU A 277 7.51 8.63 24.70
N GLU A 278 6.68 9.67 24.74
CA GLU A 278 5.32 9.57 25.28
C GLU A 278 4.46 8.61 24.43
N TYR A 279 4.52 8.72 23.11
CA TYR A 279 3.78 7.83 22.21
C TYR A 279 4.34 6.40 22.21
N GLU A 280 5.62 6.22 22.37
CA GLU A 280 6.25 4.90 22.57
C GLU A 280 5.74 4.22 23.84
N LYS A 281 5.58 4.97 24.94
CA LYS A 281 4.97 4.46 26.18
C LYS A 281 3.52 4.10 25.99
N LEU A 282 2.73 4.92 25.30
CA LEU A 282 1.32 4.64 25.00
C LEU A 282 1.15 3.41 24.09
N ASP A 283 2.04 3.24 23.10
CA ASP A 283 2.06 2.04 22.25
C ASP A 283 2.37 0.80 23.08
N PHE A 284 3.37 0.89 23.96
CA PHE A 284 3.74 -0.19 24.86
C PHE A 284 2.59 -0.55 25.83
N GLU A 285 1.93 0.43 26.43
CA GLU A 285 0.80 0.21 27.34
C GLU A 285 -0.38 -0.47 26.64
N ARG A 286 -0.63 -0.10 25.37
CA ARG A 286 -1.76 -0.60 24.58
C ARG A 286 -1.53 -1.97 23.98
N PHE A 287 -0.32 -2.27 23.52
CA PHE A 287 0.00 -3.45 22.73
C PHE A 287 1.03 -4.39 23.36
N GLY A 288 1.66 -3.98 24.47
CA GLY A 288 2.76 -4.71 25.09
C GLY A 288 4.07 -4.59 24.28
N LYS A 289 5.11 -5.30 24.75
CA LYS A 289 6.34 -5.45 23.95
C LYS A 289 5.99 -6.11 22.62
N PRO A 290 6.56 -5.67 21.48
CA PRO A 290 6.55 -6.47 20.28
C PRO A 290 7.00 -7.88 20.68
N GLU A 291 6.22 -8.90 20.37
CA GLU A 291 6.60 -10.28 20.66
C GLU A 291 7.94 -10.55 19.99
N ASP A 292 8.99 -10.42 20.77
CA ASP A 292 10.25 -11.01 20.44
C ASP A 292 10.09 -12.49 20.76
N ASP A 293 9.79 -13.29 19.74
CA ASP A 293 9.54 -14.72 19.86
C ASP A 293 10.82 -15.49 20.25
N GLY A 294 11.86 -14.78 20.71
CA GLY A 294 13.13 -15.36 21.15
C GLY A 294 13.88 -16.13 20.06
N SER A 295 13.41 -16.09 18.83
CA SER A 295 13.99 -16.81 17.70
C SER A 295 14.96 -15.94 16.89
N GLU A 296 15.76 -15.10 17.54
CA GLU A 296 16.92 -14.51 16.87
C GLU A 296 17.91 -15.63 16.55
N LEU A 297 17.90 -16.07 15.32
CA LEU A 297 18.92 -16.95 14.78
C LEU A 297 20.19 -16.12 14.57
N ASP A 298 21.33 -16.64 15.01
CA ASP A 298 22.62 -16.03 14.72
C ASP A 298 22.81 -15.92 13.20
N GLY A 299 23.19 -14.75 12.73
CA GLY A 299 23.52 -14.49 11.33
C GLY A 299 22.99 -13.16 10.81
N GLU A 300 23.48 -12.79 9.62
CA GLU A 300 23.03 -11.60 8.90
C GLU A 300 21.58 -11.77 8.46
N LYS A 301 20.71 -10.88 8.93
CA LYS A 301 19.29 -10.86 8.58
C LYS A 301 19.12 -10.28 7.16
N LEU A 302 18.62 -11.09 6.24
CA LEU A 302 18.33 -10.68 4.85
C LEU A 302 16.95 -10.02 4.74
N CYS A 303 15.97 -10.52 5.48
CA CYS A 303 14.60 -10.04 5.45
C CYS A 303 13.93 -10.28 6.80
N ASP A 304 13.15 -9.32 7.28
CA ASP A 304 12.25 -9.46 8.42
C ASP A 304 11.04 -8.55 8.16
N THR A 305 9.99 -9.12 7.61
CA THR A 305 8.80 -8.37 7.21
C THR A 305 7.52 -9.09 7.56
N ILE A 306 6.45 -8.34 7.72
CA ILE A 306 5.09 -8.85 7.92
C ILE A 306 4.27 -8.43 6.69
N PHE A 307 3.66 -9.40 6.04
CA PHE A 307 2.88 -9.17 4.83
C PHE A 307 1.65 -10.07 4.75
N SER A 308 0.75 -9.75 3.84
CA SER A 308 -0.39 -10.57 3.47
C SER A 308 -0.35 -10.88 1.97
N LEU A 309 -0.91 -12.00 1.56
CA LEU A 309 -0.92 -12.45 0.17
C LEU A 309 -2.33 -12.88 -0.22
N ALA A 310 -2.92 -12.24 -1.21
CA ALA A 310 -4.22 -12.62 -1.77
C ALA A 310 -4.13 -12.87 -3.28
N TYR A 311 -4.79 -13.91 -3.74
CA TYR A 311 -4.85 -14.29 -5.15
C TYR A 311 -6.17 -14.97 -5.50
N GLY A 312 -6.81 -14.54 -6.60
CA GLY A 312 -8.03 -15.17 -7.14
C GLY A 312 -9.21 -15.20 -6.17
N GLY A 313 -9.37 -14.18 -5.31
CA GLY A 313 -10.41 -14.13 -4.28
C GLY A 313 -10.06 -14.91 -3.00
N LEU A 314 -8.86 -15.50 -2.91
CA LEU A 314 -8.42 -16.23 -1.72
C LEU A 314 -7.31 -15.46 -1.00
N LEU A 315 -7.47 -15.26 0.31
CA LEU A 315 -6.39 -14.82 1.18
C LEU A 315 -5.51 -16.04 1.49
N LEU A 316 -4.33 -16.07 0.89
CA LEU A 316 -3.39 -17.21 1.02
C LEU A 316 -2.56 -17.12 2.30
N LEU A 317 -2.11 -15.91 2.63
CA LEU A 317 -1.37 -15.59 3.86
C LEU A 317 -1.96 -14.32 4.47
N ASN A 318 -2.10 -14.30 5.78
CA ASN A 318 -2.62 -13.15 6.51
C ASN A 318 -1.64 -12.75 7.61
N HIS A 319 -1.18 -11.50 7.57
CA HIS A 319 -0.29 -10.91 8.59
C HIS A 319 0.84 -11.88 8.99
N THR A 320 1.49 -12.45 7.98
CA THR A 320 2.49 -13.50 8.15
C THR A 320 3.88 -12.88 8.20
N ARG A 321 4.66 -13.22 9.21
CA ARG A 321 6.04 -12.77 9.34
C ARG A 321 6.97 -13.67 8.55
N LEU A 322 7.82 -13.06 7.70
CA LEU A 322 8.88 -13.74 6.95
C LEU A 322 10.24 -13.25 7.46
N ARG A 323 11.01 -14.15 8.03
CA ARG A 323 12.40 -13.91 8.44
C ARG A 323 13.35 -14.78 7.64
N LEU A 324 14.33 -14.17 7.00
CA LEU A 324 15.37 -14.89 6.26
C LEU A 324 16.74 -14.43 6.71
N TYR A 325 17.63 -15.39 6.96
CA TYR A 325 19.02 -15.16 7.36
C TYR A 325 19.96 -15.70 6.29
N ARG A 326 21.08 -15.02 6.07
CA ARG A 326 22.12 -15.43 5.10
C ARG A 326 22.68 -16.80 5.46
N GLY A 327 22.89 -17.64 4.44
CA GLY A 327 23.45 -18.97 4.61
C GLY A 327 22.50 -20.05 5.16
N ARG A 328 21.25 -19.70 5.47
CA ARG A 328 20.22 -20.65 5.96
C ARG A 328 19.42 -21.22 4.80
N ARG A 329 18.92 -22.43 4.99
CA ARG A 329 18.00 -23.14 4.08
C ARG A 329 16.61 -23.18 4.71
N TYR A 330 15.58 -22.85 3.94
CA TYR A 330 14.20 -22.79 4.42
C TYR A 330 13.33 -23.74 3.59
N GLY A 331 12.50 -24.54 4.26
CA GLY A 331 11.50 -25.40 3.64
C GLY A 331 10.09 -24.80 3.83
N ILE A 332 9.33 -24.68 2.74
CA ILE A 332 7.94 -24.29 2.80
C ILE A 332 7.08 -25.55 2.74
N VAL A 333 6.42 -25.87 3.85
CA VAL A 333 5.53 -27.04 3.97
C VAL A 333 4.10 -26.57 4.06
N ALA A 334 3.28 -26.95 3.08
CA ALA A 334 1.85 -26.64 3.06
C ALA A 334 1.12 -27.52 2.04
N ALA A 335 -0.20 -27.62 2.13
CA ALA A 335 -1.04 -28.38 1.20
C ALA A 335 -0.92 -27.86 -0.25
N ASN A 336 -1.32 -28.69 -1.23
CA ASN A 336 -1.38 -28.25 -2.62
C ASN A 336 -2.47 -27.17 -2.78
N GLY A 337 -2.17 -26.16 -3.60
CA GLY A 337 -3.07 -25.01 -3.78
C GLY A 337 -2.99 -23.93 -2.70
N SER A 338 -2.19 -24.10 -1.63
CA SER A 338 -2.06 -23.12 -0.53
C SER A 338 -1.26 -21.85 -0.85
N GLY A 339 -0.81 -21.67 -2.09
CA GLY A 339 -0.10 -20.46 -2.51
C GLY A 339 1.42 -20.50 -2.40
N LYS A 340 2.08 -21.67 -2.15
CA LYS A 340 3.54 -21.78 -2.06
C LYS A 340 4.27 -21.16 -3.26
N SER A 341 3.89 -21.57 -4.47
CA SER A 341 4.48 -21.04 -5.71
C SER A 341 4.12 -19.58 -5.95
N THR A 342 2.94 -19.15 -5.53
CA THR A 342 2.50 -17.75 -5.62
C THR A 342 3.36 -16.86 -4.71
N LEU A 343 3.66 -17.31 -3.49
CA LEU A 343 4.58 -16.62 -2.59
C LEU A 343 5.98 -16.50 -3.19
N LEU A 344 6.55 -17.59 -3.69
CA LEU A 344 7.89 -17.57 -4.30
C LEU A 344 7.96 -16.66 -5.53
N LYS A 345 6.90 -16.65 -6.36
CA LYS A 345 6.79 -15.72 -7.50
C LYS A 345 6.71 -14.27 -7.02
N ALA A 346 5.91 -14.00 -5.99
CA ALA A 346 5.80 -12.65 -5.41
C ALA A 346 7.14 -12.16 -4.83
N MET A 347 7.92 -13.04 -4.18
CA MET A 347 9.27 -12.72 -3.70
C MET A 347 10.24 -12.43 -4.86
N ARG A 348 10.24 -13.28 -5.90
CA ARG A 348 11.04 -13.08 -7.12
C ARG A 348 10.75 -11.75 -7.80
N ASP A 349 9.46 -11.40 -7.89
CA ASP A 349 9.00 -10.19 -8.59
C ASP A 349 9.11 -8.92 -7.72
N GLY A 350 9.66 -9.03 -6.49
CA GLY A 350 9.82 -7.91 -5.57
C GLY A 350 8.49 -7.31 -5.07
N LYS A 351 7.41 -8.10 -5.08
CA LYS A 351 6.06 -7.65 -4.70
C LYS A 351 5.78 -7.77 -3.20
N VAL A 352 6.58 -8.55 -2.48
CA VAL A 352 6.43 -8.71 -1.03
C VAL A 352 6.97 -7.47 -0.33
N GLU A 353 6.11 -6.78 0.41
CA GLU A 353 6.46 -5.58 1.15
C GLU A 353 7.58 -5.86 2.16
N GLY A 354 8.59 -4.98 2.21
CA GLY A 354 9.77 -5.14 3.08
C GLY A 354 10.74 -6.25 2.66
N TYR A 355 10.50 -6.94 1.53
CA TYR A 355 11.48 -7.86 0.94
C TYR A 355 12.58 -7.06 0.23
N PRO A 356 13.86 -7.45 0.37
CA PRO A 356 14.98 -6.69 -0.23
C PRO A 356 14.86 -6.57 -1.75
N GLU A 357 15.22 -5.42 -2.26
CA GLU A 357 15.31 -5.17 -3.70
C GLU A 357 16.37 -6.07 -4.38
N GLN A 358 16.23 -6.31 -5.68
CA GLN A 358 17.08 -7.22 -6.46
C GLN A 358 18.56 -6.80 -6.52
N ASP A 359 18.85 -5.52 -6.33
CA ASP A 359 20.20 -4.96 -6.25
C ASP A 359 20.87 -5.27 -4.90
N LYS A 360 20.09 -5.43 -3.82
CA LYS A 360 20.58 -5.79 -2.49
C LYS A 360 20.68 -7.31 -2.30
N VAL A 361 19.65 -8.04 -2.73
CA VAL A 361 19.59 -9.51 -2.63
C VAL A 361 19.08 -10.08 -3.94
N ARG A 362 20.00 -10.66 -4.71
CA ARG A 362 19.66 -11.32 -5.98
C ARG A 362 18.77 -12.53 -5.72
N THR A 363 17.53 -12.48 -6.19
CA THR A 363 16.57 -13.58 -6.08
C THR A 363 16.45 -14.31 -7.42
N VAL A 364 16.68 -15.62 -7.42
CA VAL A 364 16.53 -16.51 -8.58
C VAL A 364 15.50 -17.58 -8.24
N MET A 365 14.55 -17.80 -9.14
CA MET A 365 13.53 -18.84 -9.00
C MET A 365 13.74 -19.92 -10.06
N VAL A 366 13.74 -21.19 -9.61
CA VAL A 366 13.73 -22.34 -10.50
C VAL A 366 12.32 -22.92 -10.52
N GLU A 367 11.73 -23.02 -11.69
CA GLU A 367 10.39 -23.59 -11.90
C GLU A 367 10.50 -25.07 -12.36
N HIS A 368 9.52 -25.88 -11.98
CA HIS A 368 9.54 -27.32 -12.30
C HIS A 368 9.11 -27.63 -13.73
N SER A 369 8.44 -26.70 -14.39
CA SER A 369 7.97 -26.88 -15.77
C SER A 369 7.97 -25.55 -16.53
N LEU A 370 8.41 -25.60 -17.76
CA LEU A 370 8.21 -24.52 -18.72
C LEU A 370 6.72 -24.55 -19.16
N GLN A 371 6.05 -23.42 -19.07
CA GLN A 371 4.65 -23.30 -19.49
C GLN A 371 4.59 -22.66 -20.88
N GLY A 372 3.80 -23.25 -21.77
CA GLY A 372 3.48 -22.72 -23.10
C GLY A 372 4.36 -23.23 -24.23
N GLU A 373 4.41 -22.46 -25.33
CA GLU A 373 5.14 -22.76 -26.57
C GLU A 373 6.68 -22.83 -26.39
N ASP A 374 7.17 -22.36 -25.27
CA ASP A 374 8.61 -22.32 -24.97
C ASP A 374 9.22 -23.72 -24.78
N GLY A 375 8.43 -24.71 -24.41
CA GLY A 375 8.90 -26.10 -24.27
C GLY A 375 9.27 -26.80 -25.59
N SER A 376 8.99 -26.18 -26.74
CA SER A 376 9.34 -26.70 -28.06
C SER A 376 10.59 -26.08 -28.69
N LYS A 377 11.16 -25.04 -28.05
CA LYS A 377 12.34 -24.32 -28.53
C LYS A 377 13.61 -25.00 -28.04
N PRO A 378 14.69 -25.04 -28.87
CA PRO A 378 16.01 -25.42 -28.39
C PRO A 378 16.42 -24.62 -27.15
N ILE A 379 17.09 -25.27 -26.19
CA ILE A 379 17.50 -24.65 -24.92
C ILE A 379 18.30 -23.37 -25.16
N LEU A 380 19.21 -23.36 -26.13
CA LEU A 380 20.01 -22.17 -26.45
C LEU A 380 19.14 -21.03 -26.95
N ASP A 381 18.16 -21.30 -27.82
CA ASP A 381 17.24 -20.27 -28.33
C ASP A 381 16.31 -19.76 -27.26
N PHE A 382 15.84 -20.60 -26.35
CA PHE A 382 15.06 -20.24 -25.20
C PHE A 382 15.82 -19.26 -24.30
N VAL A 383 17.08 -19.60 -23.93
CA VAL A 383 17.89 -18.74 -23.05
C VAL A 383 18.27 -17.41 -23.72
N VAL A 384 18.63 -17.43 -24.99
CA VAL A 384 18.94 -16.20 -25.77
C VAL A 384 17.71 -15.28 -25.90
N SER A 385 16.49 -15.84 -25.90
CA SER A 385 15.25 -15.05 -26.00
C SER A 385 14.84 -14.37 -24.68
N ASP A 386 15.51 -14.64 -23.55
CA ASP A 386 15.19 -14.00 -22.28
C ASP A 386 15.53 -12.50 -22.32
N PRO A 387 14.55 -11.60 -22.07
CA PRO A 387 14.78 -10.15 -22.06
C PRO A 387 15.89 -9.69 -21.09
N LYS A 388 16.17 -10.46 -20.04
CA LYS A 388 17.24 -10.17 -19.07
C LYS A 388 18.64 -10.38 -19.64
N LEU A 389 18.76 -11.13 -20.73
CA LEU A 389 20.00 -11.38 -21.44
C LEU A 389 20.12 -10.53 -22.71
N ALA A 390 19.22 -9.57 -22.92
CA ALA A 390 19.25 -8.66 -24.06
C ALA A 390 20.62 -7.93 -24.10
N GLY A 391 21.39 -8.18 -25.15
CA GLY A 391 22.76 -7.65 -25.33
C GLY A 391 23.90 -8.64 -25.07
N LYS A 392 23.61 -9.87 -24.65
CA LYS A 392 24.58 -10.95 -24.62
C LYS A 392 24.69 -11.62 -26.00
N ASN A 393 25.93 -11.99 -26.38
CA ASN A 393 26.15 -12.73 -27.63
C ASN A 393 25.69 -14.20 -27.47
N ARG A 394 25.15 -14.76 -28.53
CA ARG A 394 24.73 -16.17 -28.59
C ARG A 394 25.88 -17.14 -28.19
N ASP A 395 27.12 -16.86 -28.60
CA ASP A 395 28.27 -17.65 -28.28
C ASP A 395 28.62 -17.60 -26.78
N GLU A 396 28.50 -16.43 -26.15
CA GLU A 396 28.68 -16.30 -24.69
C GLU A 396 27.65 -17.10 -23.92
N VAL A 397 26.41 -17.15 -24.41
CA VAL A 397 25.33 -17.93 -23.78
C VAL A 397 25.59 -19.43 -23.98
N ALA A 398 26.04 -19.84 -25.16
CA ALA A 398 26.38 -21.25 -25.43
C ALA A 398 27.55 -21.74 -24.56
N GLU A 399 28.57 -20.90 -24.38
CA GLU A 399 29.71 -21.21 -23.52
C GLU A 399 29.28 -21.31 -22.03
N ALA A 400 28.43 -20.40 -21.59
CA ALA A 400 27.85 -20.43 -20.24
C ALA A 400 27.01 -21.70 -20.02
N LEU A 401 26.17 -22.08 -20.97
CA LEU A 401 25.40 -23.33 -20.94
C LEU A 401 26.31 -24.55 -20.90
N HIS A 402 27.38 -24.57 -21.68
CA HIS A 402 28.39 -25.67 -21.68
C HIS A 402 29.03 -25.77 -20.29
N SER A 403 29.38 -24.66 -19.65
CA SER A 403 30.00 -24.65 -18.31
C SER A 403 29.12 -25.26 -17.20
N VAL A 404 27.79 -25.28 -17.39
CA VAL A 404 26.81 -25.87 -16.46
C VAL A 404 26.28 -27.24 -16.90
N GLY A 405 26.94 -27.87 -17.90
CA GLY A 405 26.70 -29.25 -18.30
C GLY A 405 25.74 -29.47 -19.47
N PHE A 406 25.38 -28.38 -20.21
CA PHE A 406 24.67 -28.49 -21.48
C PHE A 406 25.69 -28.50 -22.63
N ASP A 407 26.02 -29.70 -23.12
CA ASP A 407 26.83 -29.87 -24.32
C ASP A 407 26.10 -29.35 -25.57
N GLU A 408 26.80 -29.27 -26.71
CA GLU A 408 26.25 -28.73 -27.96
C GLU A 408 25.00 -29.50 -28.42
N GLU A 409 24.92 -30.80 -28.20
CA GLU A 409 23.79 -31.64 -28.56
C GLU A 409 22.56 -31.27 -27.69
N ARG A 410 22.74 -31.12 -26.37
CA ARG A 410 21.69 -30.73 -25.45
C ARG A 410 21.21 -29.28 -25.65
N GLN A 411 22.11 -28.39 -26.07
CA GLN A 411 21.73 -26.99 -26.36
C GLN A 411 20.79 -26.91 -27.56
N GLN A 412 20.82 -27.87 -28.49
CA GLN A 412 19.96 -27.92 -29.67
C GLN A 412 18.67 -28.73 -29.45
N THR A 413 18.54 -29.42 -28.32
CA THR A 413 17.30 -30.13 -27.97
C THR A 413 16.30 -29.21 -27.24
N PRO A 414 15.00 -29.40 -27.47
CA PRO A 414 13.93 -28.69 -26.74
C PRO A 414 13.91 -29.05 -25.24
#